data_fde332f09e2df8d49c36b39043e5b072
#
_entry.id   fde332f09e2df8d49c36b39043e5b072
#
_cell.length_a   1.000
_cell.length_b   1.000
_cell.length_c   1.000
_cell.angle_alpha   90.00
_cell.angle_beta   90.00
_cell.angle_gamma   90.00
#
_symmetry.space_group_name_H-M   'P 1'
#
loop_
_entity.id
_entity.type
_entity.pdbx_description
1 polymer ?
#
loop_
_entity_poly.entity_id
_entity_poly.type
_entity_poly.pdbx_seq_one_letter_code
_entity_poly.pdbx_strand_id
1 'polypeptide(L)'
;MEDRDRRSFDPSALRAAMARRLHRRTMSEGQLVLPAVPGMLDEYVTMCTTIFAGLGIRYTDEETVQLKAVLEGELTKAFKASSRSNIVVQFNSPFGTTLNYRVKPQWATIGADYDNWVDTREGSLFGTEPDARVWALANEAADPSTCRVLDVGAGTGRNALALARRGHPVDAVELAGKFADIIRGEAKRNSVDIHVIQSDVFVAMEGVGGEYQLVVFSEVVPDFRTANELGGMFELAAQCLAPGGRLVFNTFLPREGYVPDDAARQLGQQCHTMIFTRDEVDKAAAGLSLELISDESAYDYEKDNLPEGAWPPTAWFDGWASGQDIFDVDREDSPIELRWLVYRKVG
;
A
#
# COMPACT_ATOMS: atom_id res chain seq x y z
N MET A 1 10.71 -59.18 51.70
CA MET A 1 9.86 -59.39 50.53
C MET A 1 8.66 -58.50 50.69
N GLU A 2 8.91 -57.21 50.82
CA GLU A 2 7.92 -56.13 50.92
C GLU A 2 8.60 -54.88 50.44
N ASP A 3 8.33 -54.48 49.24
CA ASP A 3 8.39 -53.12 48.75
C ASP A 3 8.40 -53.06 47.20
N ARG A 4 7.50 -53.83 46.60
CA ARG A 4 7.39 -53.82 45.11
C ARG A 4 6.06 -53.34 44.59
N ASP A 5 5.17 -52.73 45.36
CA ASP A 5 3.85 -52.37 44.79
C ASP A 5 3.19 -51.13 45.36
N ARG A 6 3.94 -50.03 45.44
CA ARG A 6 3.34 -48.71 45.40
C ARG A 6 3.93 -47.90 44.27
N ARG A 7 3.62 -48.29 43.04
CA ARG A 7 3.65 -47.32 41.96
C ARG A 7 2.62 -46.27 42.32
N SER A 8 3.09 -45.18 42.87
CA SER A 8 2.30 -43.99 43.12
C SER A 8 1.69 -43.58 41.77
N PHE A 9 0.41 -43.80 41.59
CA PHE A 9 -0.33 -43.30 40.46
C PHE A 9 -0.49 -41.77 40.66
N ASP A 10 0.61 -41.07 40.41
CA ASP A 10 0.56 -39.61 40.39
C ASP A 10 -0.49 -39.16 39.33
N PRO A 11 -1.57 -38.47 39.75
CA PRO A 11 -2.57 -38.00 38.83
C PRO A 11 -2.01 -37.13 37.71
N SER A 12 -0.90 -36.44 37.95
CA SER A 12 -0.24 -35.59 36.95
C SER A 12 0.46 -36.45 35.87
N ALA A 13 1.12 -37.53 36.26
CA ALA A 13 1.74 -38.50 35.34
C ALA A 13 0.68 -39.21 34.48
N LEU A 14 -0.46 -39.59 35.09
CA LEU A 14 -1.59 -40.16 34.34
C LEU A 14 -2.15 -39.19 33.32
N ARG A 15 -2.40 -37.94 33.71
CA ARG A 15 -2.89 -36.89 32.81
C ARG A 15 -1.90 -36.67 31.65
N ALA A 16 -0.63 -36.54 31.91
CA ALA A 16 0.41 -36.40 30.89
C ALA A 16 0.45 -37.60 29.91
N ALA A 17 0.32 -38.84 30.43
CA ALA A 17 0.27 -40.01 29.60
C ALA A 17 -0.99 -40.11 28.74
N MET A 18 -2.15 -39.71 29.31
CA MET A 18 -3.40 -39.65 28.59
C MET A 18 -3.39 -38.49 27.53
N ALA A 19 -2.82 -37.35 27.89
CA ALA A 19 -2.69 -36.22 26.93
C ALA A 19 -1.89 -36.65 25.69
N ARG A 20 -0.76 -37.33 25.86
CA ARG A 20 0.03 -37.90 24.73
C ARG A 20 -0.73 -38.93 23.89
N ARG A 21 -1.60 -39.76 24.50
CA ARG A 21 -2.43 -40.73 23.78
C ARG A 21 -3.58 -40.07 23.05
N LEU A 22 -4.26 -39.09 23.67
CA LEU A 22 -5.34 -38.36 23.09
C LEU A 22 -4.86 -37.47 21.94
N HIS A 23 -3.66 -36.90 22.11
CA HIS A 23 -3.04 -36.07 21.07
C HIS A 23 -2.88 -36.84 19.74
N ARG A 24 -2.46 -38.10 19.79
CA ARG A 24 -2.33 -39.00 18.60
C ARG A 24 -3.66 -39.32 17.95
N ARG A 25 -4.80 -39.06 18.62
CA ARG A 25 -6.16 -39.33 18.15
C ARG A 25 -6.91 -38.02 17.84
N THR A 26 -6.29 -36.89 18.13
CA THR A 26 -6.89 -35.58 17.86
C THR A 26 -6.80 -35.30 16.36
N MET A 27 -7.93 -34.97 15.78
CA MET A 27 -7.99 -34.41 14.44
C MET A 27 -7.96 -32.89 14.52
N SER A 28 -7.20 -32.26 13.67
CA SER A 28 -7.12 -30.80 13.56
C SER A 28 -7.14 -30.38 12.11
N GLU A 29 -7.78 -29.27 11.86
CA GLU A 29 -7.77 -28.58 10.57
C GLU A 29 -7.73 -27.09 10.78
N GLY A 30 -7.20 -26.36 9.81
CA GLY A 30 -7.12 -24.91 9.89
C GLY A 30 -6.59 -24.31 8.60
N GLN A 31 -6.57 -22.98 8.62
CA GLN A 31 -5.94 -22.23 7.55
C GLN A 31 -5.23 -20.98 8.10
N LEU A 32 -4.16 -20.60 7.41
CA LEU A 32 -3.48 -19.32 7.59
C LEU A 32 -3.68 -18.53 6.30
N VAL A 33 -4.05 -17.29 6.42
CA VAL A 33 -4.08 -16.32 5.32
C VAL A 33 -2.92 -15.38 5.55
N LEU A 34 -1.95 -15.40 4.64
CA LEU A 34 -0.71 -14.65 4.77
C LEU A 34 -0.59 -13.68 3.59
N PRO A 35 -0.26 -12.41 3.81
CA PRO A 35 0.07 -11.49 2.72
C PRO A 35 1.14 -12.09 1.81
N ALA A 36 0.97 -11.94 0.49
CA ALA A 36 1.90 -12.53 -0.47
C ALA A 36 3.17 -11.69 -0.61
N VAL A 37 4.00 -11.67 0.42
CA VAL A 37 5.28 -10.93 0.46
C VAL A 37 6.44 -11.93 0.40
N PRO A 38 7.16 -12.06 -0.74
CA PRO A 38 8.29 -12.99 -0.86
C PRO A 38 9.40 -12.74 0.16
N GLY A 39 9.64 -11.47 0.55
CA GLY A 39 10.63 -11.11 1.58
C GLY A 39 10.31 -11.63 2.98
N MET A 40 9.09 -12.12 3.24
CA MET A 40 8.66 -12.71 4.53
C MET A 40 8.70 -14.25 4.53
N LEU A 41 9.38 -14.85 3.56
CA LEU A 41 9.39 -16.31 3.38
C LEU A 41 9.85 -17.06 4.63
N ASP A 42 10.94 -16.63 5.26
CA ASP A 42 11.53 -17.33 6.42
C ASP A 42 10.64 -17.19 7.66
N GLU A 43 10.03 -16.04 7.87
CA GLU A 43 9.05 -15.78 8.92
C GLU A 43 7.80 -16.67 8.73
N TYR A 44 7.31 -16.81 7.51
CA TYR A 44 6.15 -17.65 7.22
C TYR A 44 6.46 -19.14 7.39
N VAL A 45 7.66 -19.60 7.01
CA VAL A 45 8.12 -20.95 7.31
C VAL A 45 8.16 -21.20 8.82
N THR A 46 8.72 -20.25 9.57
CA THR A 46 8.78 -20.31 11.04
C THR A 46 7.38 -20.32 11.66
N MET A 47 6.48 -19.49 11.18
CA MET A 47 5.08 -19.45 11.65
C MET A 47 4.38 -20.80 11.40
N CYS A 48 4.45 -21.33 10.18
CA CYS A 48 3.82 -22.59 9.82
C CYS A 48 4.37 -23.74 10.67
N THR A 49 5.71 -23.87 10.76
CA THR A 49 6.33 -24.96 11.53
C THR A 49 6.05 -24.86 13.02
N THR A 50 5.95 -23.67 13.58
CA THR A 50 5.55 -23.43 14.97
C THR A 50 4.12 -23.89 15.24
N ILE A 51 3.19 -23.54 14.35
CA ILE A 51 1.79 -23.97 14.47
C ILE A 51 1.68 -25.49 14.36
N PHE A 52 2.38 -26.10 13.39
CA PHE A 52 2.40 -27.56 13.21
C PHE A 52 2.99 -28.27 14.41
N ALA A 53 4.08 -27.73 14.99
CA ALA A 53 4.64 -28.25 16.22
C ALA A 53 3.68 -28.18 17.42
N GLY A 54 2.89 -27.10 17.52
CA GLY A 54 1.80 -26.96 18.48
C GLY A 54 0.72 -28.00 18.34
N LEU A 55 0.50 -28.50 17.12
CA LEU A 55 -0.39 -29.64 16.84
C LEU A 55 0.30 -31.00 17.08
N GLY A 56 1.55 -31.01 17.54
CA GLY A 56 2.34 -32.20 17.85
C GLY A 56 3.11 -32.79 16.67
N ILE A 57 3.16 -32.09 15.55
CA ILE A 57 3.83 -32.55 14.33
C ILE A 57 5.06 -31.67 14.11
N ARG A 58 6.22 -32.28 14.28
CA ARG A 58 7.51 -31.59 14.08
C ARG A 58 8.07 -32.01 12.72
N TYR A 59 8.34 -31.02 11.90
CA TYR A 59 8.97 -31.18 10.60
C TYR A 59 10.45 -31.48 10.76
N THR A 60 10.94 -32.38 9.91
CA THR A 60 12.38 -32.58 9.67
C THR A 60 12.94 -31.41 8.86
N ASP A 61 14.27 -31.35 8.76
CA ASP A 61 14.91 -30.32 7.91
C ASP A 61 14.51 -30.49 6.44
N GLU A 62 14.34 -31.71 5.95
CA GLU A 62 13.91 -32.02 4.59
C GLU A 62 12.45 -31.54 4.34
N GLU A 63 11.54 -31.81 5.27
CA GLU A 63 10.13 -31.33 5.19
C GLU A 63 10.05 -29.82 5.27
N THR A 64 10.90 -29.18 6.07
CA THR A 64 10.98 -27.72 6.17
C THR A 64 11.48 -27.11 4.85
N VAL A 65 12.47 -27.71 4.21
CA VAL A 65 12.96 -27.28 2.88
C VAL A 65 11.85 -27.40 1.82
N GLN A 66 11.08 -28.50 1.86
CA GLN A 66 9.95 -28.69 0.93
C GLN A 66 8.85 -27.63 1.16
N LEU A 67 8.49 -27.38 2.42
CA LEU A 67 7.52 -26.32 2.76
C LEU A 67 7.99 -24.96 2.28
N LYS A 68 9.28 -24.62 2.52
CA LYS A 68 9.88 -23.37 2.06
C LYS A 68 9.76 -23.21 0.54
N ALA A 69 10.11 -24.24 -0.22
CA ALA A 69 10.03 -24.19 -1.70
C ALA A 69 8.59 -23.99 -2.21
N VAL A 70 7.60 -24.63 -1.57
CA VAL A 70 6.18 -24.45 -1.93
C VAL A 70 5.71 -23.04 -1.61
N LEU A 71 6.04 -22.51 -0.43
CA LEU A 71 5.69 -21.15 -0.02
C LEU A 71 6.33 -20.13 -0.95
N GLU A 72 7.62 -20.24 -1.26
CA GLU A 72 8.36 -19.36 -2.16
C GLU A 72 7.69 -19.25 -3.55
N GLY A 73 7.33 -20.42 -4.12
CA GLY A 73 6.67 -20.46 -5.42
C GLY A 73 5.31 -19.74 -5.44
N GLU A 74 4.47 -19.99 -4.43
CA GLU A 74 3.13 -19.38 -4.37
C GLU A 74 3.18 -17.92 -3.93
N LEU A 75 4.11 -17.52 -3.04
CA LEU A 75 4.33 -16.11 -2.69
C LEU A 75 4.76 -15.30 -3.92
N THR A 76 5.78 -15.76 -4.64
CA THR A 76 6.30 -15.08 -5.84
C THR A 76 5.21 -14.93 -6.88
N LYS A 77 4.44 -16.01 -7.14
CA LYS A 77 3.34 -15.99 -8.10
C LYS A 77 2.22 -15.01 -7.70
N ALA A 78 1.82 -15.04 -6.43
CA ALA A 78 0.76 -14.19 -5.94
C ALA A 78 1.17 -12.71 -5.93
N PHE A 79 2.37 -12.38 -5.41
CA PHE A 79 2.92 -11.04 -5.39
C PHE A 79 3.11 -10.47 -6.80
N LYS A 80 3.58 -11.29 -7.76
CA LYS A 80 3.74 -10.85 -9.15
C LYS A 80 2.40 -10.40 -9.78
N ALA A 81 1.32 -11.07 -9.43
CA ALA A 81 0.00 -10.70 -9.93
C ALA A 81 -0.54 -9.41 -9.27
N SER A 82 -0.40 -9.31 -7.96
CA SER A 82 -0.75 -8.10 -7.21
C SER A 82 -0.11 -8.14 -5.82
N SER A 83 0.44 -7.02 -5.37
CA SER A 83 0.94 -6.84 -4.00
C SER A 83 -0.16 -7.00 -2.94
N ARG A 84 -1.44 -6.88 -3.31
CA ARG A 84 -2.59 -7.05 -2.41
C ARG A 84 -3.05 -8.49 -2.28
N SER A 85 -2.47 -9.42 -3.07
CA SER A 85 -2.80 -10.84 -2.97
C SER A 85 -2.30 -11.44 -1.66
N ASN A 86 -2.96 -12.54 -1.27
CA ASN A 86 -2.54 -13.38 -0.16
C ASN A 86 -2.16 -14.77 -0.67
N ILE A 87 -1.55 -15.57 0.20
CA ILE A 87 -1.53 -17.02 0.09
C ILE A 87 -2.33 -17.62 1.23
N VAL A 88 -3.00 -18.73 0.97
CA VAL A 88 -3.76 -19.49 1.97
C VAL A 88 -3.08 -20.83 2.17
N VAL A 89 -2.55 -21.06 3.36
CA VAL A 89 -1.98 -22.33 3.80
C VAL A 89 -3.09 -23.11 4.53
N GLN A 90 -3.73 -24.03 3.84
CA GLN A 90 -4.72 -24.93 4.42
C GLN A 90 -4.02 -26.19 4.94
N PHE A 91 -4.34 -26.64 6.13
CA PHE A 91 -3.76 -27.84 6.71
C PHE A 91 -4.81 -28.68 7.44
N ASN A 92 -4.57 -29.98 7.46
CA ASN A 92 -5.31 -30.92 8.28
C ASN A 92 -4.43 -32.05 8.81
N SER A 93 -4.76 -32.53 10.00
CA SER A 93 -4.14 -33.69 10.64
C SER A 93 -5.23 -34.69 11.01
N PRO A 94 -5.53 -35.65 10.13
CA PRO A 94 -6.68 -36.56 10.33
C PRO A 94 -6.45 -37.56 11.47
N PHE A 95 -5.19 -37.82 11.86
CA PHE A 95 -4.86 -38.84 12.87
C PHE A 95 -3.83 -38.36 13.91
N GLY A 96 -3.55 -37.09 14.02
CA GLY A 96 -2.60 -36.54 14.99
C GLY A 96 -1.13 -36.89 14.80
N THR A 97 -0.81 -37.68 13.75
CA THR A 97 0.56 -38.15 13.46
C THR A 97 1.06 -37.72 12.09
N THR A 98 0.18 -37.28 11.22
CA THR A 98 0.47 -36.80 9.87
C THR A 98 -0.21 -35.48 9.64
N LEU A 99 0.45 -34.59 8.93
CA LEU A 99 -0.13 -33.32 8.52
C LEU A 99 -0.09 -33.21 7.00
N ASN A 100 -1.25 -32.97 6.43
CA ASN A 100 -1.36 -32.59 5.04
C ASN A 100 -1.51 -31.07 4.96
N TYR A 101 -0.84 -30.44 4.03
CA TYR A 101 -1.03 -29.02 3.77
C TYR A 101 -1.16 -28.75 2.28
N ARG A 102 -1.80 -27.64 1.96
CA ARG A 102 -1.91 -27.10 0.62
C ARG A 102 -1.78 -25.59 0.67
N VAL A 103 -0.93 -25.06 -0.18
CA VAL A 103 -0.78 -23.61 -0.36
C VAL A 103 -1.46 -23.21 -1.65
N LYS A 104 -2.25 -22.12 -1.63
CA LYS A 104 -2.94 -21.56 -2.78
C LYS A 104 -2.85 -20.05 -2.76
N PRO A 105 -2.74 -19.39 -3.92
CA PRO A 105 -2.91 -17.96 -3.98
C PRO A 105 -4.38 -17.58 -3.75
N GLN A 106 -4.58 -16.45 -3.11
CA GLN A 106 -5.85 -15.75 -2.99
C GLN A 106 -5.65 -14.37 -3.62
N TRP A 107 -6.17 -14.22 -4.83
CA TRP A 107 -5.98 -13.03 -5.62
C TRP A 107 -6.79 -11.86 -5.06
N ALA A 108 -6.15 -10.68 -5.00
CA ALA A 108 -6.80 -9.43 -4.71
C ALA A 108 -6.19 -8.33 -5.61
N THR A 109 -6.96 -7.29 -5.89
CA THR A 109 -6.51 -6.13 -6.65
C THR A 109 -6.54 -4.89 -5.76
N ILE A 110 -5.74 -3.88 -6.09
CA ILE A 110 -5.73 -2.63 -5.34
C ILE A 110 -7.09 -1.93 -5.38
N GLY A 111 -7.78 -1.98 -6.53
CA GLY A 111 -9.13 -1.42 -6.64
C GLY A 111 -10.16 -2.13 -5.76
N ALA A 112 -10.09 -3.46 -5.66
CA ALA A 112 -10.97 -4.22 -4.75
C ALA A 112 -10.64 -3.96 -3.28
N ASP A 113 -9.38 -3.70 -2.94
CA ASP A 113 -8.96 -3.32 -1.60
C ASP A 113 -9.54 -1.96 -1.21
N TYR A 114 -9.43 -0.97 -2.09
CA TYR A 114 -10.04 0.35 -1.90
C TYR A 114 -11.58 0.31 -1.85
N ASP A 115 -12.23 -0.49 -2.68
CA ASP A 115 -13.68 -0.68 -2.60
C ASP A 115 -14.11 -1.28 -1.25
N ASN A 116 -13.29 -2.19 -0.68
CA ASN A 116 -13.54 -2.74 0.66
C ASN A 116 -13.36 -1.69 1.77
N TRP A 117 -12.48 -0.71 1.62
CA TRP A 117 -12.33 0.38 2.60
C TRP A 117 -13.61 1.20 2.76
N VAL A 118 -14.35 1.44 1.68
CA VAL A 118 -15.65 2.14 1.73
C VAL A 118 -16.66 1.35 2.55
N ASP A 119 -16.64 0.02 2.46
CA ASP A 119 -17.61 -0.83 3.17
C ASP A 119 -17.27 -1.02 4.65
N THR A 120 -16.01 -0.88 5.03
CA THR A 120 -15.52 -1.31 6.35
C THR A 120 -15.05 -0.16 7.25
N ARG A 121 -14.86 1.04 6.70
CA ARG A 121 -14.37 2.21 7.44
C ARG A 121 -15.43 3.28 7.54
N GLU A 122 -15.54 3.91 8.70
CA GLU A 122 -16.43 5.03 8.94
C GLU A 122 -15.67 6.37 8.82
N GLY A 123 -16.35 7.41 8.36
CA GLY A 123 -15.81 8.76 8.24
C GLY A 123 -15.05 9.02 6.92
N SER A 124 -14.26 10.08 6.90
CA SER A 124 -13.45 10.42 5.72
C SER A 124 -12.24 9.49 5.63
N LEU A 125 -12.06 8.83 4.50
CA LEU A 125 -10.94 7.90 4.28
C LEU A 125 -9.59 8.61 4.12
N PHE A 126 -9.60 9.84 3.55
CA PHE A 126 -8.39 10.59 3.20
C PHE A 126 -8.35 12.00 3.79
N GLY A 127 -9.24 12.33 4.72
CA GLY A 127 -9.38 13.67 5.27
C GLY A 127 -10.41 14.52 4.50
N THR A 128 -10.64 15.74 4.99
CA THR A 128 -11.64 16.67 4.45
C THR A 128 -11.01 17.85 3.73
N GLU A 129 -9.82 18.27 4.17
CA GLU A 129 -9.11 19.39 3.57
C GLU A 129 -8.25 18.91 2.39
N PRO A 130 -8.11 19.69 1.31
CA PRO A 130 -7.16 19.41 0.24
C PRO A 130 -5.74 19.43 0.77
N ASP A 131 -4.83 18.74 0.09
CA ASP A 131 -3.40 18.83 0.43
C ASP A 131 -2.95 20.28 0.35
N ALA A 132 -2.26 20.74 1.38
CA ALA A 132 -1.82 22.13 1.47
C ALA A 132 -0.87 22.48 0.29
N ARG A 133 -0.04 21.52 -0.15
CA ARG A 133 0.86 21.71 -1.29
C ARG A 133 0.10 21.88 -2.61
N VAL A 134 -0.86 21.01 -2.86
CA VAL A 134 -1.72 21.07 -4.05
C VAL A 134 -2.51 22.38 -4.07
N TRP A 135 -3.09 22.71 -2.92
CA TRP A 135 -3.86 23.95 -2.73
C TRP A 135 -3.01 25.20 -2.97
N ALA A 136 -1.79 25.24 -2.44
CA ALA A 136 -0.88 26.37 -2.63
C ALA A 136 -0.54 26.57 -4.12
N LEU A 137 -0.21 25.49 -4.84
CA LEU A 137 0.12 25.55 -6.26
C LEU A 137 -1.07 26.01 -7.13
N ALA A 138 -2.27 25.52 -6.84
CA ALA A 138 -3.46 25.94 -7.58
C ALA A 138 -3.81 27.42 -7.31
N ASN A 139 -3.58 27.91 -6.09
CA ASN A 139 -3.84 29.28 -5.68
C ASN A 139 -2.88 30.33 -6.27
N GLU A 140 -1.80 29.93 -6.92
CA GLU A 140 -0.96 30.89 -7.65
C GLU A 140 -1.66 31.48 -8.88
N ALA A 141 -2.68 30.80 -9.40
CA ALA A 141 -3.52 31.36 -10.46
C ALA A 141 -4.43 32.44 -9.92
N ALA A 142 -4.28 33.68 -10.43
CA ALA A 142 -5.14 34.83 -10.04
C ALA A 142 -6.61 34.56 -10.38
N ASP A 143 -6.88 33.89 -11.48
CA ASP A 143 -8.20 33.41 -11.90
C ASP A 143 -8.22 31.90 -11.95
N PRO A 144 -8.92 31.22 -11.02
CA PRO A 144 -9.01 29.76 -10.98
C PRO A 144 -9.50 29.13 -12.28
N SER A 145 -10.37 29.81 -13.03
CA SER A 145 -10.93 29.30 -14.29
C SER A 145 -9.88 29.10 -15.38
N THR A 146 -8.71 29.72 -15.24
CA THR A 146 -7.57 29.59 -16.18
C THR A 146 -6.60 28.48 -15.78
N CYS A 147 -6.76 27.90 -14.60
CA CYS A 147 -5.91 26.83 -14.10
C CYS A 147 -6.67 25.50 -14.14
N ARG A 148 -6.60 24.83 -15.28
CA ARG A 148 -7.17 23.48 -15.46
C ARG A 148 -6.31 22.45 -14.73
N VAL A 149 -6.96 21.59 -13.94
CA VAL A 149 -6.30 20.59 -13.10
C VAL A 149 -6.67 19.18 -13.54
N LEU A 150 -5.67 18.31 -13.59
CA LEU A 150 -5.84 16.87 -13.67
C LEU A 150 -5.46 16.26 -12.31
N ASP A 151 -6.44 15.68 -11.61
CA ASP A 151 -6.24 14.99 -10.34
C ASP A 151 -6.26 13.48 -10.60
N VAL A 152 -5.11 12.84 -10.48
CA VAL A 152 -4.93 11.42 -10.77
C VAL A 152 -4.88 10.63 -9.47
N GLY A 153 -5.69 9.56 -9.39
CA GLY A 153 -5.93 8.84 -8.15
C GLY A 153 -6.71 9.72 -7.17
N ALA A 154 -7.77 10.37 -7.68
CA ALA A 154 -8.50 11.39 -6.94
C ALA A 154 -9.16 10.90 -5.63
N GLY A 155 -9.16 9.56 -5.38
CA GLY A 155 -9.74 8.96 -4.19
C GLY A 155 -11.20 9.33 -4.01
N THR A 156 -11.56 9.84 -2.83
CA THR A 156 -12.92 10.36 -2.57
C THR A 156 -13.12 11.82 -3.01
N GLY A 157 -12.15 12.39 -3.71
CA GLY A 157 -12.23 13.73 -4.29
C GLY A 157 -11.76 14.87 -3.36
N ARG A 158 -10.91 14.57 -2.39
CA ARG A 158 -10.40 15.55 -1.43
C ARG A 158 -9.81 16.80 -2.12
N ASN A 159 -8.90 16.60 -3.06
CA ASN A 159 -8.33 17.69 -3.88
C ASN A 159 -9.32 18.15 -4.96
N ALA A 160 -9.83 17.24 -5.78
CA ALA A 160 -10.67 17.54 -6.92
C ALA A 160 -11.90 18.39 -6.55
N LEU A 161 -12.64 18.00 -5.51
CA LEU A 161 -13.86 18.72 -5.08
C LEU A 161 -13.53 20.11 -4.51
N ALA A 162 -12.44 20.24 -3.75
CA ALA A 162 -12.03 21.53 -3.19
C ALA A 162 -11.63 22.51 -4.29
N LEU A 163 -10.86 22.06 -5.28
CA LEU A 163 -10.43 22.85 -6.42
C LEU A 163 -11.61 23.25 -7.32
N ALA A 164 -12.53 22.33 -7.60
CA ALA A 164 -13.72 22.61 -8.38
C ALA A 164 -14.65 23.63 -7.68
N ARG A 165 -14.82 23.55 -6.34
CA ARG A 165 -15.57 24.56 -5.57
C ARG A 165 -14.94 25.95 -5.65
N ARG A 166 -13.63 26.03 -5.82
CA ARG A 166 -12.92 27.29 -6.02
C ARG A 166 -13.07 27.85 -7.44
N GLY A 167 -13.52 27.04 -8.39
CA GLY A 167 -13.75 27.43 -9.78
C GLY A 167 -12.70 26.95 -10.78
N HIS A 168 -11.80 26.04 -10.37
CA HIS A 168 -10.88 25.39 -11.30
C HIS A 168 -11.65 24.38 -12.17
N PRO A 169 -11.40 24.30 -13.48
CA PRO A 169 -11.82 23.17 -14.30
C PRO A 169 -11.03 21.93 -13.87
N VAL A 170 -11.72 20.86 -13.44
CA VAL A 170 -11.07 19.65 -12.88
C VAL A 170 -11.50 18.42 -13.64
N ASP A 171 -10.50 17.67 -14.13
CA ASP A 171 -10.65 16.28 -14.55
C ASP A 171 -10.08 15.38 -13.44
N ALA A 172 -10.85 14.41 -12.97
CA ALA A 172 -10.48 13.47 -11.92
C ALA A 172 -10.40 12.05 -12.50
N VAL A 173 -9.23 11.42 -12.42
CA VAL A 173 -9.04 10.00 -12.79
C VAL A 173 -9.01 9.16 -11.52
N GLU A 174 -9.87 8.15 -11.46
CA GLU A 174 -9.97 7.27 -10.30
C GLU A 174 -10.20 5.81 -10.71
N LEU A 175 -9.40 4.90 -10.14
CA LEU A 175 -9.45 3.46 -10.44
C LEU A 175 -10.64 2.77 -9.75
N ALA A 176 -10.84 3.08 -8.46
CA ALA A 176 -11.84 2.42 -7.63
C ALA A 176 -13.25 2.95 -7.96
N GLY A 177 -14.15 2.03 -8.33
CA GLY A 177 -15.49 2.39 -8.74
C GLY A 177 -16.27 3.14 -7.67
N LYS A 178 -16.19 2.69 -6.42
CA LYS A 178 -16.88 3.33 -5.30
C LYS A 178 -16.36 4.74 -5.01
N PHE A 179 -15.05 4.97 -5.15
CA PHE A 179 -14.50 6.32 -5.00
C PHE A 179 -14.97 7.25 -6.11
N ALA A 180 -14.93 6.81 -7.36
CA ALA A 180 -15.46 7.58 -8.47
C ALA A 180 -16.94 7.95 -8.28
N ASP A 181 -17.75 7.04 -7.75
CA ASP A 181 -19.17 7.30 -7.45
C ASP A 181 -19.36 8.28 -6.29
N ILE A 182 -18.48 8.25 -5.29
CA ILE A 182 -18.45 9.27 -4.22
C ILE A 182 -18.17 10.65 -4.81
N ILE A 183 -17.15 10.79 -5.66
CA ILE A 183 -16.85 12.09 -6.31
C ILE A 183 -18.05 12.60 -7.11
N ARG A 184 -18.66 11.76 -7.95
CA ARG A 184 -19.85 12.11 -8.74
C ARG A 184 -21.02 12.55 -7.85
N GLY A 185 -21.24 11.81 -6.75
CA GLY A 185 -22.29 12.12 -5.78
C GLY A 185 -22.06 13.46 -5.07
N GLU A 186 -20.83 13.71 -4.61
CA GLU A 186 -20.47 14.97 -3.95
C GLU A 186 -20.49 16.16 -4.93
N ALA A 187 -19.99 15.99 -6.14
CA ALA A 187 -20.04 17.00 -7.17
C ALA A 187 -21.49 17.44 -7.44
N LYS A 188 -22.41 16.49 -7.58
CA LYS A 188 -23.84 16.75 -7.75
C LYS A 188 -24.45 17.48 -6.55
N ARG A 189 -24.16 17.04 -5.32
CA ARG A 189 -24.68 17.67 -4.09
C ARG A 189 -24.20 19.10 -3.93
N ASN A 190 -22.96 19.38 -4.30
CA ASN A 190 -22.35 20.71 -4.18
C ASN A 190 -22.55 21.59 -5.44
N SER A 191 -23.19 21.08 -6.49
CA SER A 191 -23.38 21.77 -7.77
C SER A 191 -22.06 22.25 -8.39
N VAL A 192 -21.01 21.43 -8.29
CA VAL A 192 -19.72 21.67 -8.95
C VAL A 192 -19.57 20.74 -10.14
N ASP A 193 -18.89 21.22 -11.20
CA ASP A 193 -18.64 20.45 -12.40
C ASP A 193 -17.25 19.81 -12.33
N ILE A 194 -17.21 18.48 -12.34
CA ILE A 194 -16.00 17.68 -12.37
C ILE A 194 -16.19 16.56 -13.39
N HIS A 195 -15.26 16.45 -14.32
CA HIS A 195 -15.22 15.33 -15.23
C HIS A 195 -14.52 14.15 -14.58
N VAL A 196 -15.28 13.09 -14.21
CA VAL A 196 -14.76 11.90 -13.53
C VAL A 196 -14.53 10.75 -14.52
N ILE A 197 -13.28 10.38 -14.71
CA ILE A 197 -12.81 9.29 -15.56
C ILE A 197 -12.52 8.10 -14.65
N GLN A 198 -13.38 7.07 -14.68
CA GLN A 198 -13.14 5.84 -13.94
C GLN A 198 -12.27 4.89 -14.75
N SER A 199 -10.97 4.89 -14.50
CA SER A 199 -9.99 4.06 -15.22
C SER A 199 -8.68 4.01 -14.47
N ASP A 200 -7.86 2.98 -14.78
CA ASP A 200 -6.44 3.04 -14.53
C ASP A 200 -5.82 4.20 -15.33
N VAL A 201 -4.97 5.01 -14.68
CA VAL A 201 -4.40 6.21 -15.30
C VAL A 201 -3.59 5.89 -16.56
N PHE A 202 -2.84 4.78 -16.54
CA PHE A 202 -2.02 4.39 -17.68
C PHE A 202 -2.84 3.86 -18.88
N VAL A 203 -4.08 3.45 -18.61
CA VAL A 203 -5.07 3.09 -19.65
C VAL A 203 -5.85 4.32 -20.11
N ALA A 204 -6.11 5.27 -19.20
CA ALA A 204 -6.89 6.47 -19.47
C ALA A 204 -6.16 7.52 -20.32
N MET A 205 -4.85 7.36 -20.58
CA MET A 205 -4.00 8.36 -21.26
C MET A 205 -4.60 8.86 -22.59
N GLU A 206 -5.26 7.99 -23.35
CA GLU A 206 -5.92 8.38 -24.61
C GLU A 206 -7.16 9.27 -24.40
N GLY A 207 -7.81 9.19 -23.22
CA GLY A 207 -9.00 9.96 -22.87
C GLY A 207 -8.71 11.24 -22.06
N VAL A 208 -7.48 11.40 -21.59
CA VAL A 208 -7.05 12.58 -20.87
C VAL A 208 -6.73 13.71 -21.86
N GLY A 209 -7.35 14.87 -21.66
CA GLY A 209 -7.10 16.03 -22.51
C GLY A 209 -5.67 16.58 -22.32
N GLY A 210 -5.38 17.68 -23.01
CA GLY A 210 -4.11 18.40 -22.88
C GLY A 210 -4.27 19.76 -22.23
N GLU A 211 -3.15 20.49 -22.10
CA GLU A 211 -3.07 21.86 -21.64
C GLU A 211 -3.49 22.08 -20.17
N TYR A 212 -3.15 21.10 -19.29
CA TYR A 212 -3.32 21.29 -17.86
C TYR A 212 -2.25 22.23 -17.29
N GLN A 213 -2.64 23.12 -16.39
CA GLN A 213 -1.72 23.95 -15.63
C GLN A 213 -1.20 23.23 -14.39
N LEU A 214 -1.97 22.26 -13.89
CA LEU A 214 -1.58 21.45 -12.75
C LEU A 214 -1.98 19.99 -12.98
N VAL A 215 -1.04 19.08 -12.82
CA VAL A 215 -1.26 17.63 -12.79
C VAL A 215 -0.84 17.14 -11.41
N VAL A 216 -1.74 16.46 -10.73
CA VAL A 216 -1.61 16.01 -9.33
C VAL A 216 -1.58 14.49 -9.26
N PHE A 217 -0.60 13.93 -8.53
CA PHE A 217 -0.53 12.54 -8.10
C PHE A 217 -0.28 12.50 -6.58
N SER A 218 -1.32 12.80 -5.80
CA SER A 218 -1.24 12.79 -4.35
C SER A 218 -1.52 11.41 -3.81
N GLU A 219 -0.58 10.85 -3.03
CA GLU A 219 -0.68 9.52 -2.41
C GLU A 219 -0.84 8.37 -3.44
N VAL A 220 -0.44 8.58 -4.69
CA VAL A 220 -0.55 7.61 -5.80
C VAL A 220 0.77 6.92 -6.09
N VAL A 221 1.86 7.69 -6.16
CA VAL A 221 3.20 7.15 -6.48
C VAL A 221 3.67 6.11 -5.45
N PRO A 222 3.32 6.23 -4.16
CA PRO A 222 3.59 5.19 -3.17
C PRO A 222 2.93 3.82 -3.45
N ASP A 223 1.91 3.77 -4.30
CA ASP A 223 1.27 2.53 -4.76
C ASP A 223 1.85 1.96 -6.08
N PHE A 224 2.75 2.68 -6.73
CA PHE A 224 3.44 2.17 -7.91
C PHE A 224 4.31 0.98 -7.55
N ARG A 225 4.47 0.05 -8.48
CA ARG A 225 5.22 -1.18 -8.27
C ARG A 225 6.58 -1.18 -8.95
N THR A 226 6.74 -0.34 -9.97
CA THR A 226 7.88 -0.39 -10.87
C THR A 226 8.34 1.00 -11.30
N ALA A 227 9.61 1.11 -11.68
CA ALA A 227 10.15 2.32 -12.30
C ALA A 227 9.48 2.64 -13.65
N ASN A 228 8.87 1.64 -14.32
CA ASN A 228 8.13 1.88 -15.57
C ASN A 228 6.84 2.67 -15.32
N GLU A 229 6.13 2.41 -14.22
CA GLU A 229 4.96 3.20 -13.83
C GLU A 229 5.36 4.63 -13.48
N LEU A 230 6.49 4.80 -12.80
CA LEU A 230 7.05 6.13 -12.52
C LEU A 230 7.40 6.86 -13.84
N GLY A 231 8.03 6.18 -14.80
CA GLY A 231 8.27 6.71 -16.15
C GLY A 231 6.99 7.11 -16.87
N GLY A 232 5.96 6.24 -16.83
CA GLY A 232 4.65 6.52 -17.43
C GLY A 232 3.96 7.76 -16.84
N MET A 233 4.09 8.00 -15.54
CA MET A 233 3.61 9.23 -14.91
C MET A 233 4.29 10.47 -15.48
N PHE A 234 5.62 10.46 -15.62
CA PHE A 234 6.37 11.59 -16.18
C PHE A 234 6.03 11.80 -17.66
N GLU A 235 5.89 10.73 -18.45
CA GLU A 235 5.47 10.79 -19.85
C GLU A 235 4.07 11.39 -19.99
N LEU A 236 3.11 10.96 -19.19
CA LEU A 236 1.77 11.53 -19.13
C LEU A 236 1.84 13.03 -18.84
N ALA A 237 2.56 13.42 -17.79
CA ALA A 237 2.69 14.82 -17.41
C ALA A 237 3.34 15.66 -18.52
N ALA A 238 4.41 15.16 -19.15
CA ALA A 238 5.06 15.83 -20.27
C ALA A 238 4.13 16.03 -21.48
N GLN A 239 3.23 15.08 -21.73
CA GLN A 239 2.27 15.16 -22.84
C GLN A 239 1.11 16.12 -22.53
N CYS A 240 0.49 16.01 -21.37
CA CYS A 240 -0.75 16.70 -21.06
C CYS A 240 -0.58 18.10 -20.42
N LEU A 241 0.57 18.43 -19.84
CA LEU A 241 0.82 19.75 -19.27
C LEU A 241 0.92 20.83 -20.37
N ALA A 242 0.38 21.99 -20.09
CA ALA A 242 0.65 23.22 -20.84
C ALA A 242 2.11 23.68 -20.61
N PRO A 243 2.72 24.46 -21.53
CA PRO A 243 3.99 25.13 -21.24
C PRO A 243 3.93 25.93 -19.94
N GLY A 244 4.89 25.73 -19.03
CA GLY A 244 4.91 26.33 -17.68
C GLY A 244 3.98 25.66 -16.67
N GLY A 245 3.15 24.69 -17.09
CA GLY A 245 2.33 23.87 -16.20
C GLY A 245 3.18 22.97 -15.29
N ARG A 246 2.59 22.48 -14.21
CA ARG A 246 3.32 21.77 -13.16
C ARG A 246 2.75 20.40 -12.89
N LEU A 247 3.65 19.41 -12.71
CA LEU A 247 3.39 18.13 -12.10
C LEU A 247 3.73 18.23 -10.62
N VAL A 248 2.82 17.83 -9.74
CA VAL A 248 3.05 17.69 -8.30
C VAL A 248 2.70 16.27 -7.87
N PHE A 249 3.61 15.64 -7.14
CA PHE A 249 3.38 14.32 -6.58
C PHE A 249 4.18 14.13 -5.29
N ASN A 250 3.71 13.22 -4.43
CA ASN A 250 4.49 12.78 -3.28
C ASN A 250 4.96 11.34 -3.48
N THR A 251 6.14 11.05 -2.93
CA THR A 251 6.75 9.72 -2.95
C THR A 251 7.71 9.55 -1.79
N PHE A 252 7.90 8.30 -1.35
CA PHE A 252 8.95 8.00 -0.37
C PHE A 252 10.31 7.92 -1.05
N LEU A 253 11.25 8.69 -0.53
CA LEU A 253 12.65 8.68 -0.92
C LEU A 253 13.53 8.25 0.25
N PRO A 254 14.63 7.50 0.00
CA PRO A 254 15.58 7.17 1.05
C PRO A 254 16.33 8.41 1.51
N ARG A 255 16.58 8.50 2.82
CA ARG A 255 17.52 9.45 3.39
C ARG A 255 18.96 9.04 3.08
N GLU A 256 19.89 9.96 3.28
CA GLU A 256 21.32 9.73 3.03
C GLU A 256 21.82 8.47 3.77
N GLY A 257 22.54 7.62 3.07
CA GLY A 257 23.11 6.39 3.62
C GLY A 257 22.19 5.15 3.59
N TYR A 258 20.92 5.29 3.24
CA TYR A 258 20.02 4.15 3.10
C TYR A 258 19.79 3.80 1.62
N VAL A 259 19.86 2.50 1.32
CA VAL A 259 19.54 1.95 -0.01
C VAL A 259 18.49 0.85 0.20
N PRO A 260 17.25 1.04 -0.28
CA PRO A 260 16.21 0.03 -0.14
C PRO A 260 16.54 -1.21 -0.97
N ASP A 261 16.50 -2.38 -0.35
CA ASP A 261 16.58 -3.66 -1.03
C ASP A 261 15.18 -4.13 -1.52
N ASP A 262 15.15 -5.28 -2.20
CA ASP A 262 13.91 -5.84 -2.73
C ASP A 262 12.92 -6.20 -1.61
N ALA A 263 13.40 -6.66 -0.45
CA ALA A 263 12.56 -7.01 0.68
C ALA A 263 11.87 -5.76 1.27
N ALA A 264 12.63 -4.67 1.49
CA ALA A 264 12.09 -3.40 1.96
C ALA A 264 11.02 -2.84 1.00
N ARG A 265 11.25 -2.93 -0.31
CA ARG A 265 10.26 -2.50 -1.32
C ARG A 265 9.01 -3.38 -1.33
N GLN A 266 9.16 -4.71 -1.20
CA GLN A 266 8.02 -5.64 -1.13
C GLN A 266 7.18 -5.41 0.12
N LEU A 267 7.83 -5.21 1.28
CA LEU A 267 7.16 -4.88 2.54
C LEU A 267 6.47 -3.51 2.43
N GLY A 268 7.17 -2.53 1.88
CA GLY A 268 6.62 -1.19 1.66
C GLY A 268 5.34 -1.21 0.84
N GLN A 269 5.25 -2.04 -0.19
CA GLN A 269 4.02 -2.18 -0.97
C GLN A 269 2.82 -2.68 -0.15
N GLN A 270 3.03 -3.40 0.96
CA GLN A 270 1.93 -3.78 1.87
C GLN A 270 1.40 -2.60 2.67
N CYS A 271 2.25 -1.59 2.91
CA CYS A 271 1.94 -0.39 3.66
C CYS A 271 1.70 0.83 2.76
N HIS A 272 1.38 0.63 1.47
CA HIS A 272 1.23 1.73 0.50
C HIS A 272 2.46 2.66 0.46
N THR A 273 3.65 2.07 0.53
CA THR A 273 4.91 2.81 0.69
C THR A 273 5.99 2.25 -0.24
N MET A 274 5.80 2.43 -1.55
CA MET A 274 6.89 2.15 -2.49
C MET A 274 8.01 3.16 -2.30
N ILE A 275 9.25 2.66 -2.17
CA ILE A 275 10.44 3.48 -1.97
C ILE A 275 11.20 3.57 -3.29
N PHE A 276 11.14 4.73 -3.93
CA PHE A 276 11.97 5.03 -5.09
C PHE A 276 13.25 5.75 -4.67
N THR A 277 14.34 5.49 -5.35
CA THR A 277 15.57 6.26 -5.17
C THR A 277 15.52 7.55 -6.00
N ARG A 278 16.32 8.57 -5.63
CA ARG A 278 16.46 9.80 -6.43
C ARG A 278 16.93 9.50 -7.85
N ASP A 279 17.87 8.57 -8.00
CA ASP A 279 18.34 8.13 -9.31
C ASP A 279 17.23 7.53 -10.19
N GLU A 280 16.27 6.80 -9.60
CA GLU A 280 15.12 6.27 -10.35
C GLU A 280 14.17 7.39 -10.78
N VAL A 281 13.93 8.37 -9.90
CA VAL A 281 13.11 9.56 -10.22
C VAL A 281 13.78 10.38 -11.32
N ASP A 282 15.07 10.65 -11.21
CA ASP A 282 15.83 11.42 -12.20
C ASP A 282 15.87 10.71 -13.56
N LYS A 283 16.05 9.40 -13.57
CA LYS A 283 15.99 8.59 -14.81
C LYS A 283 14.62 8.59 -15.44
N ALA A 284 13.56 8.54 -14.65
CA ALA A 284 12.18 8.56 -15.14
C ALA A 284 11.82 9.91 -15.78
N ALA A 285 12.37 11.01 -15.27
CA ALA A 285 12.20 12.35 -15.82
C ALA A 285 13.15 12.67 -16.99
N ALA A 286 14.22 11.88 -17.17
CA ALA A 286 15.29 12.19 -18.12
C ALA A 286 14.80 12.24 -19.57
N GLY A 287 15.21 13.26 -20.31
CA GLY A 287 14.85 13.44 -21.72
C GLY A 287 13.45 14.00 -21.95
N LEU A 288 12.66 14.22 -20.89
CA LEU A 288 11.38 14.90 -20.96
C LEU A 288 11.56 16.41 -20.71
N SER A 289 10.66 17.22 -21.28
CA SER A 289 10.66 18.68 -21.07
C SER A 289 10.10 19.04 -19.69
N LEU A 290 10.69 18.48 -18.62
CA LEU A 290 10.29 18.69 -17.23
C LEU A 290 11.50 19.04 -16.38
N GLU A 291 11.39 20.08 -15.58
CA GLU A 291 12.43 20.57 -14.66
C GLU A 291 11.95 20.48 -13.22
N LEU A 292 12.72 19.84 -12.32
CA LEU A 292 12.42 19.84 -10.89
C LEU A 292 12.59 21.26 -10.33
N ILE A 293 11.52 21.81 -9.75
CA ILE A 293 11.53 23.17 -9.18
C ILE A 293 11.32 23.20 -7.67
N SER A 294 10.87 22.11 -7.05
CA SER A 294 10.72 21.98 -5.60
C SER A 294 10.84 20.53 -5.15
N ASP A 295 11.52 20.32 -4.03
CA ASP A 295 11.67 19.05 -3.31
C ASP A 295 11.63 19.36 -1.81
N GLU A 296 10.50 19.03 -1.15
CA GLU A 296 10.20 19.41 0.22
C GLU A 296 9.67 18.22 1.02
N SER A 297 9.89 18.21 2.34
CA SER A 297 9.24 17.24 3.23
C SER A 297 7.72 17.37 3.13
N ALA A 298 7.03 16.30 2.72
CA ALA A 298 5.58 16.31 2.66
C ALA A 298 4.97 16.39 4.06
N TYR A 299 5.56 15.66 5.01
CA TYR A 299 5.13 15.68 6.40
C TYR A 299 5.15 17.09 7.00
N ASP A 300 6.29 17.78 6.90
CA ASP A 300 6.45 19.10 7.48
C ASP A 300 5.60 20.13 6.72
N TYR A 301 5.58 20.07 5.39
CA TYR A 301 4.79 20.99 4.58
C TYR A 301 3.30 20.94 4.93
N GLU A 302 2.72 19.73 4.97
CA GLU A 302 1.30 19.56 5.29
C GLU A 302 1.02 19.98 6.74
N LYS A 303 1.86 19.59 7.69
CA LYS A 303 1.71 19.95 9.11
C LYS A 303 1.72 21.45 9.34
N ASP A 304 2.58 22.18 8.64
CA ASP A 304 2.75 23.62 8.83
C ASP A 304 1.73 24.46 8.07
N ASN A 305 1.12 23.91 7.00
CA ASN A 305 0.28 24.69 6.07
C ASN A 305 -1.19 24.26 6.01
N LEU A 306 -1.55 23.10 6.57
CA LEU A 306 -2.96 22.74 6.72
C LEU A 306 -3.67 23.69 7.72
N PRO A 307 -4.99 23.90 7.58
CA PRO A 307 -5.76 24.65 8.54
C PRO A 307 -5.60 24.12 9.98
N GLU A 308 -5.75 25.00 10.96
CA GLU A 308 -5.71 24.62 12.38
C GLU A 308 -6.71 23.49 12.68
N GLY A 309 -6.22 22.41 13.28
CA GLY A 309 -7.00 21.20 13.61
C GLY A 309 -7.19 20.21 12.46
N ALA A 310 -6.66 20.48 11.25
CA ALA A 310 -6.73 19.56 10.11
C ALA A 310 -5.54 18.58 10.03
N TRP A 311 -4.53 18.75 10.88
CA TRP A 311 -3.41 17.81 11.00
C TRP A 311 -3.59 16.85 12.18
N PRO A 312 -3.30 15.54 12.03
CA PRO A 312 -3.12 14.86 10.74
C PRO A 312 -4.45 14.73 9.99
N PRO A 313 -4.46 14.67 8.65
CA PRO A 313 -5.69 14.57 7.86
C PRO A 313 -6.57 13.38 8.25
N THR A 314 -5.94 12.29 8.64
CA THR A 314 -6.55 11.04 9.14
C THR A 314 -5.68 10.42 10.22
N ALA A 315 -6.25 9.50 11.01
CA ALA A 315 -5.53 8.84 12.08
C ALA A 315 -4.34 7.98 11.61
N TRP A 316 -4.34 7.51 10.37
CA TRP A 316 -3.27 6.69 9.81
C TRP A 316 -2.15 7.52 9.16
N PHE A 317 -2.42 8.77 8.78
CA PHE A 317 -1.51 9.58 7.95
C PHE A 317 -0.18 9.89 8.65
N ASP A 318 -0.20 10.14 9.94
CA ASP A 318 1.01 10.48 10.72
C ASP A 318 2.03 9.32 10.73
N GLY A 319 1.59 8.11 11.04
CA GLY A 319 2.42 6.90 11.02
C GLY A 319 2.93 6.56 9.62
N TRP A 320 2.07 6.70 8.60
CA TRP A 320 2.42 6.43 7.23
C TRP A 320 3.42 7.47 6.68
N ALA A 321 3.11 8.76 6.79
CA ALA A 321 3.94 9.83 6.23
C ALA A 321 5.30 9.95 6.91
N SER A 322 5.42 9.52 8.17
CA SER A 322 6.69 9.44 8.90
C SER A 322 7.56 8.24 8.52
N GLY A 323 7.01 7.24 7.82
CA GLY A 323 7.67 5.96 7.52
C GLY A 323 7.64 4.97 8.69
N GLN A 324 6.95 5.28 9.78
CA GLN A 324 6.83 4.45 10.98
C GLN A 324 6.11 3.12 10.69
N ASP A 325 5.14 3.12 9.78
CA ASP A 325 4.38 1.91 9.40
C ASP A 325 5.25 0.78 8.83
N ILE A 326 6.45 1.08 8.33
CA ILE A 326 7.39 0.07 7.82
C ILE A 326 8.52 -0.20 8.81
N PHE A 327 9.13 0.85 9.37
CA PHE A 327 10.38 0.72 10.11
C PHE A 327 10.20 0.65 11.63
N ASP A 328 8.99 0.92 12.14
CA ASP A 328 8.65 0.92 13.58
C ASP A 328 9.66 1.73 14.43
N VAL A 329 10.06 2.89 13.89
CA VAL A 329 11.01 3.83 14.53
C VAL A 329 10.42 5.23 14.53
N ASP A 330 10.95 6.11 15.38
CA ASP A 330 10.56 7.51 15.36
C ASP A 330 10.93 8.17 14.02
N ARG A 331 10.19 9.19 13.63
CA ARG A 331 10.35 9.87 12.33
C ARG A 331 11.79 10.33 12.07
N GLU A 332 12.47 10.82 13.12
CA GLU A 332 13.84 11.30 13.02
C GLU A 332 14.83 10.21 12.65
N ASP A 333 14.55 8.97 13.06
CA ASP A 333 15.36 7.78 12.82
C ASP A 333 14.91 7.00 11.59
N SER A 334 13.75 7.36 10.98
CA SER A 334 13.26 6.69 9.77
C SER A 334 14.25 6.84 8.62
N PRO A 335 14.62 5.74 7.94
CA PRO A 335 15.56 5.81 6.81
C PRO A 335 14.92 6.34 5.53
N ILE A 336 13.61 6.62 5.54
CA ILE A 336 12.87 7.17 4.40
C ILE A 336 12.11 8.42 4.80
N GLU A 337 11.72 9.20 3.81
CA GLU A 337 10.92 10.40 4.01
C GLU A 337 9.92 10.55 2.86
N LEU A 338 8.67 10.89 3.19
CA LEU A 338 7.68 11.28 2.20
C LEU A 338 8.01 12.71 1.72
N ARG A 339 8.21 12.85 0.42
CA ARG A 339 8.62 14.11 -0.21
C ARG A 339 7.59 14.59 -1.20
N TRP A 340 7.25 15.87 -1.19
CA TRP A 340 6.60 16.57 -2.28
C TRP A 340 7.63 16.95 -3.34
N LEU A 341 7.43 16.50 -4.57
CA LEU A 341 8.22 16.88 -5.73
C LEU A 341 7.35 17.67 -6.71
N VAL A 342 7.86 18.79 -7.18
CA VAL A 342 7.18 19.64 -8.17
C VAL A 342 8.08 19.81 -9.37
N TYR A 343 7.58 19.42 -10.54
CA TYR A 343 8.22 19.61 -11.82
C TYR A 343 7.45 20.63 -12.64
N ARG A 344 8.16 21.44 -13.42
CA ARG A 344 7.59 22.41 -14.34
C ARG A 344 7.87 21.99 -15.78
N LYS A 345 6.88 22.07 -16.65
CA LYS A 345 7.08 21.88 -18.09
C LYS A 345 7.82 23.08 -18.66
N VAL A 346 9.02 22.81 -19.19
CA VAL A 346 9.83 23.80 -19.91
C VAL A 346 9.50 23.71 -21.39
N GLY A 347 9.20 24.84 -21.97
CA GLY A 347 8.82 25.26 -23.31
C GLY A 347 8.64 24.34 -24.44
#